data_fe7baa96f51c98edf1d03bf8c4393ad5
#
_entry.id   fe7baa96f51c98edf1d03bf8c4393ad5
#
_cell.length_a   1.000
_cell.length_b   1.000
_cell.length_c   1.000
_cell.angle_alpha   90.00
_cell.angle_beta   90.00
_cell.angle_gamma   90.00
#
_symmetry.space_group_name_H-M   'P 1'
#
loop_
_entity.id
_entity.type
_entity.pdbx_description
1 polymer ?
#
loop_
_entity_poly.entity_id
_entity_poly.type
_entity_poly.pdbx_seq_one_letter_code
_entity_poly.pdbx_strand_id
1 'polypeptide(L)'
;MLGIRNPEVALNNLRAFVNFDTVYSFVLTQRPAWQEVAVTDGQRLILWHGSDTECAGHDNRLPHPMFQSSVRTVLLSRFSDQALHTDYDVLDDGSRQLVSVRLRLYTSIVSSTTRTTPEDSQHYVECYLFDKNSDDGQAEMERLLEFGAALSISASV
;
A
#
# COMPACT_ATOMS: atom_id res chain seq x y z
N MET A 1 19.89 6.11 2.19
CA MET A 1 18.83 5.16 1.81
C MET A 1 18.37 4.41 3.06
N LEU A 2 17.22 4.74 3.55
CA LEU A 2 16.64 4.02 4.69
C LEU A 2 16.09 2.70 4.14
N GLY A 3 16.79 1.60 4.39
CA GLY A 3 16.35 0.28 4.00
C GLY A 3 15.21 -0.21 4.89
N ILE A 4 14.44 -1.18 4.39
CA ILE A 4 13.44 -1.87 5.19
C ILE A 4 14.13 -2.58 6.35
N ARG A 5 13.60 -2.40 7.56
CA ARG A 5 14.00 -3.20 8.72
C ARG A 5 13.47 -4.63 8.54
N ASN A 6 14.27 -5.62 8.93
CA ASN A 6 13.93 -7.02 8.74
C ASN A 6 13.57 -7.40 7.29
N PRO A 7 14.41 -7.03 6.30
CA PRO A 7 14.10 -7.26 4.89
C PRO A 7 13.93 -8.76 4.56
N GLU A 8 14.56 -9.62 5.32
CA GLU A 8 14.44 -11.07 5.17
C GLU A 8 13.03 -11.57 5.44
N VAL A 9 12.36 -11.01 6.45
CA VAL A 9 10.95 -11.35 6.76
C VAL A 9 10.05 -10.90 5.61
N ALA A 10 10.23 -9.67 5.12
CA ALA A 10 9.48 -9.14 4.00
C ALA A 10 9.65 -10.00 2.74
N LEU A 11 10.90 -10.31 2.38
CA LEU A 11 11.20 -11.10 1.18
C LEU A 11 10.64 -12.52 1.28
N ASN A 12 10.78 -13.18 2.42
CA ASN A 12 10.28 -14.54 2.60
C ASN A 12 8.75 -14.57 2.54
N ASN A 13 8.08 -13.61 3.16
CA ASN A 13 6.63 -13.51 3.12
C ASN A 13 6.11 -13.19 1.72
N LEU A 14 6.74 -12.26 1.02
CA LEU A 14 6.34 -11.89 -0.34
C LEU A 14 6.55 -13.03 -1.34
N ARG A 15 7.66 -13.77 -1.23
CA ARG A 15 7.93 -14.93 -2.10
C ARG A 15 6.86 -16.02 -2.04
N ALA A 16 6.17 -16.13 -0.91
CA ALA A 16 5.07 -17.10 -0.77
C ALA A 16 3.83 -16.70 -1.60
N PHE A 17 3.70 -15.43 -1.99
CA PHE A 17 2.51 -14.89 -2.64
C PHE A 17 2.75 -14.38 -4.06
N VAL A 18 3.97 -14.03 -4.43
CA VAL A 18 4.30 -13.48 -5.73
C VAL A 18 5.66 -13.99 -6.23
N ASN A 19 5.72 -14.27 -7.53
CA ASN A 19 6.98 -14.50 -8.21
C ASN A 19 7.62 -13.14 -8.54
N PHE A 20 8.82 -12.88 -8.02
CA PHE A 20 9.49 -11.60 -8.21
C PHE A 20 9.83 -11.29 -9.68
N ASP A 21 9.96 -12.31 -10.52
CA ASP A 21 10.16 -12.11 -11.96
C ASP A 21 8.93 -11.52 -12.66
N THR A 22 7.76 -11.60 -12.03
CA THR A 22 6.50 -11.07 -12.56
C THR A 22 6.11 -9.71 -11.98
N VAL A 23 6.91 -9.14 -11.08
CA VAL A 23 6.62 -7.84 -10.48
C VAL A 23 6.85 -6.72 -11.49
N TYR A 24 5.80 -5.96 -11.78
CA TYR A 24 5.85 -4.81 -12.67
C TYR A 24 6.32 -3.54 -11.97
N SER A 25 5.86 -3.33 -10.74
CA SER A 25 6.16 -2.12 -9.99
C SER A 25 6.01 -2.35 -8.50
N PHE A 26 6.64 -1.51 -7.72
CA PHE A 26 6.59 -1.59 -6.28
C PHE A 26 6.74 -0.21 -5.63
N VAL A 27 6.24 -0.09 -4.41
CA VAL A 27 6.40 1.09 -3.55
C VAL A 27 6.77 0.64 -2.15
N LEU A 28 7.73 1.33 -1.55
CA LEU A 28 8.16 1.14 -0.17
C LEU A 28 7.69 2.33 0.66
N THR A 29 7.03 2.07 1.76
CA THR A 29 6.70 3.10 2.75
C THR A 29 7.35 2.74 4.07
N GLN A 30 8.08 3.69 4.63
CA GLN A 30 8.77 3.51 5.90
C GLN A 30 8.36 4.63 6.86
N ARG A 31 7.95 4.22 8.04
CA ARG A 31 7.60 5.10 9.16
C ARG A 31 8.32 4.61 10.41
N PRO A 32 8.41 5.41 11.48
CA PRO A 32 9.15 5.02 12.68
C PRO A 32 8.72 3.68 13.29
N ALA A 33 7.41 3.40 13.30
CA ALA A 33 6.85 2.22 13.95
C ALA A 33 6.41 1.11 12.99
N TRP A 34 6.33 1.39 11.68
CA TRP A 34 5.86 0.42 10.70
C TRP A 34 6.45 0.66 9.31
N GLN A 35 6.36 -0.36 8.49
CA GLN A 35 6.84 -0.37 7.11
C GLN A 35 5.85 -1.13 6.23
N GLU A 36 5.79 -0.75 4.98
CA GLU A 36 4.94 -1.41 4.00
C GLU A 36 5.68 -1.56 2.67
N VAL A 37 5.50 -2.71 2.04
CA VAL A 37 5.91 -2.97 0.67
C VAL A 37 4.67 -3.29 -0.12
N ALA A 38 4.38 -2.49 -1.12
CA ALA A 38 3.31 -2.74 -2.08
C ALA A 38 3.93 -3.15 -3.41
N VAL A 39 3.52 -4.29 -3.95
CA VAL A 39 3.96 -4.77 -5.25
C VAL A 39 2.76 -5.10 -6.13
N THR A 40 2.92 -4.98 -7.43
CA THR A 40 1.93 -5.44 -8.39
C THR A 40 2.56 -6.31 -9.46
N ASP A 41 1.88 -7.39 -9.81
CA ASP A 41 2.23 -8.28 -10.93
C ASP A 41 1.33 -8.05 -12.17
N GLY A 42 0.57 -6.94 -12.16
CA GLY A 42 -0.36 -6.59 -13.23
C GLY A 42 -1.75 -7.22 -13.08
N GLN A 43 -1.95 -8.11 -12.13
CA GLN A 43 -3.25 -8.73 -11.82
C GLN A 43 -3.66 -8.53 -10.36
N ARG A 44 -2.67 -8.40 -9.48
CA ARG A 44 -2.85 -8.30 -8.04
C ARG A 44 -2.06 -7.16 -7.47
N LEU A 45 -2.58 -6.59 -6.40
CA LEU A 45 -1.84 -5.77 -5.45
C LEU A 45 -1.50 -6.65 -4.25
N ILE A 46 -0.24 -6.80 -3.94
CA ILE A 46 0.26 -7.56 -2.80
C ILE A 46 0.87 -6.57 -1.81
N LEU A 47 0.37 -6.56 -0.60
CA LEU A 47 0.78 -5.65 0.47
C LEU A 47 1.44 -6.46 1.59
N TRP A 48 2.71 -6.22 1.82
CA TRP A 48 3.38 -6.66 3.03
C TRP A 48 3.43 -5.51 4.02
N HIS A 49 3.03 -5.76 5.24
CA HIS A 49 3.10 -4.81 6.34
C HIS A 49 3.90 -5.39 7.49
N GLY A 50 4.86 -4.63 8.00
CA GLY A 50 5.65 -5.00 9.16
C GLY A 50 5.60 -3.87 10.19
N SER A 51 5.38 -4.22 11.45
CA SER A 51 5.31 -3.24 12.53
C SER A 51 6.02 -3.71 13.78
N ASP A 52 6.67 -2.77 14.45
CA ASP A 52 7.18 -2.97 15.79
C ASP A 52 6.02 -2.81 16.77
N THR A 53 5.91 -3.74 17.68
CA THR A 53 4.87 -3.77 18.70
C THR A 53 5.45 -4.28 20.02
N GLU A 54 4.66 -4.24 21.07
CA GLU A 54 5.01 -4.80 22.35
C GLU A 54 3.99 -5.86 22.72
N CYS A 55 4.48 -7.06 23.07
CA CYS A 55 3.63 -8.09 23.60
C CYS A 55 3.32 -7.78 25.06
N ALA A 56 2.05 -7.63 25.38
CA ALA A 56 1.60 -7.60 26.78
C ALA A 56 1.89 -8.95 27.42
N GLY A 57 2.57 -8.94 28.57
CA GLY A 57 2.92 -10.17 29.28
C GLY A 57 1.68 -10.95 29.68
N HIS A 58 1.62 -12.22 29.29
CA HIS A 58 0.67 -13.21 29.79
C HIS A 58 1.43 -14.33 30.53
N ASP A 59 0.84 -14.89 31.55
CA ASP A 59 1.35 -16.09 32.25
C ASP A 59 2.81 -15.97 32.74
N ASN A 60 3.11 -14.95 33.56
CA ASN A 60 4.44 -14.67 34.11
C ASN A 60 5.52 -14.26 33.11
N ARG A 61 5.16 -13.93 31.88
CA ARG A 61 6.07 -13.32 30.93
C ARG A 61 6.01 -11.80 31.06
N LEU A 62 7.19 -11.18 31.07
CA LEU A 62 7.30 -9.73 31.01
C LEU A 62 6.94 -9.24 29.61
N PRO A 63 6.39 -8.01 29.50
CA PRO A 63 6.25 -7.35 28.20
C PRO A 63 7.58 -7.36 27.46
N HIS A 64 7.56 -7.67 26.16
CA HIS A 64 8.76 -7.72 25.33
C HIS A 64 8.48 -7.16 23.94
N PRO A 65 9.52 -6.61 23.26
CA PRO A 65 9.39 -6.16 21.89
C PRO A 65 9.00 -7.31 20.95
N MET A 66 8.10 -7.04 20.02
CA MET A 66 7.71 -7.95 18.95
C MET A 66 7.76 -7.24 17.61
N PHE A 67 8.05 -7.99 16.56
CA PHE A 67 7.86 -7.58 15.20
C PHE A 67 6.74 -8.42 14.58
N GLN A 68 5.68 -7.74 14.12
CA GLN A 68 4.55 -8.38 13.47
C GLN A 68 4.59 -8.11 11.98
N SER A 69 4.30 -9.12 11.17
CA SER A 69 4.20 -8.98 9.74
C SER A 69 2.94 -9.64 9.20
N SER A 70 2.41 -9.07 8.14
CA SER A 70 1.26 -9.60 7.42
C SER A 70 1.41 -9.39 5.93
N VAL A 71 0.79 -10.26 5.14
CA VAL A 71 0.68 -10.13 3.69
C VAL A 71 -0.79 -10.17 3.31
N ARG A 72 -1.20 -9.21 2.49
CA ARG A 72 -2.55 -9.17 1.94
C ARG A 72 -2.47 -9.10 0.41
N THR A 73 -3.29 -9.89 -0.24
CA THR A 73 -3.42 -9.90 -1.70
C THR A 73 -4.81 -9.40 -2.09
N VAL A 74 -4.84 -8.46 -3.02
CA VAL A 74 -6.08 -7.91 -3.56
C VAL A 74 -6.04 -8.01 -5.09
N LEU A 75 -7.08 -8.58 -5.68
CA LEU A 75 -7.22 -8.59 -7.15
C LEU A 75 -7.44 -7.16 -7.65
N LEU A 76 -6.72 -6.75 -8.69
CA LEU A 76 -6.89 -5.41 -9.28
C LEU A 76 -8.30 -5.20 -9.84
N SER A 77 -8.97 -6.27 -10.27
CA SER A 77 -10.36 -6.22 -10.72
C SER A 77 -11.38 -5.85 -9.64
N ARG A 78 -10.98 -5.87 -8.37
CA ARG A 78 -11.83 -5.43 -7.26
C ARG A 78 -11.82 -3.93 -7.03
N PHE A 79 -10.86 -3.22 -7.59
CA PHE A 79 -10.84 -1.76 -7.48
C PHE A 79 -11.88 -1.15 -8.41
N SER A 80 -12.77 -0.35 -7.83
CA SER A 80 -13.78 0.40 -8.56
C SER A 80 -13.26 1.74 -9.04
N ASP A 81 -12.45 2.41 -8.22
CA ASP A 81 -11.96 3.75 -8.47
C ASP A 81 -10.50 3.89 -8.07
N GLN A 82 -9.82 4.78 -8.78
CA GLN A 82 -8.46 5.19 -8.51
C GLN A 82 -8.38 6.71 -8.58
N ALA A 83 -7.76 7.34 -7.58
CA ALA A 83 -7.53 8.76 -7.55
C ALA A 83 -6.05 9.06 -7.35
N LEU A 84 -5.50 9.90 -8.20
CA LEU A 84 -4.14 10.41 -8.08
C LEU A 84 -4.19 11.91 -7.80
N HIS A 85 -3.55 12.32 -6.71
CA HIS A 85 -3.42 13.72 -6.34
C HIS A 85 -1.94 14.09 -6.29
N THR A 86 -1.60 15.19 -6.94
CA THR A 86 -0.23 15.71 -7.00
C THR A 86 -0.24 17.20 -6.65
N ASP A 87 0.69 17.60 -5.80
CA ASP A 87 0.93 18.99 -5.46
C ASP A 87 2.26 19.44 -6.03
N TYR A 88 2.29 20.66 -6.54
CA TYR A 88 3.47 21.28 -7.13
C TYR A 88 3.70 22.66 -6.53
N ASP A 89 4.94 22.95 -6.19
CA ASP A 89 5.37 24.34 -5.99
C ASP A 89 5.57 25.01 -7.35
N VAL A 90 5.10 26.24 -7.47
CA VAL A 90 5.36 27.07 -8.63
C VAL A 90 6.53 28.00 -8.30
N LEU A 91 7.64 27.81 -8.99
CA LEU A 91 8.86 28.59 -8.80
C LEU A 91 8.77 29.94 -9.49
N ASP A 92 9.67 30.86 -9.14
CA ASP A 92 9.69 32.24 -9.66
C ASP A 92 9.85 32.32 -11.19
N ASP A 93 10.50 31.34 -11.80
CA ASP A 93 10.65 31.20 -13.25
C ASP A 93 9.42 30.61 -13.96
N GLY A 94 8.36 30.30 -13.20
CA GLY A 94 7.15 29.65 -13.70
C GLY A 94 7.23 28.12 -13.84
N SER A 95 8.40 27.51 -13.54
CA SER A 95 8.53 26.07 -13.49
C SER A 95 7.80 25.48 -12.28
N ARG A 96 7.49 24.19 -12.34
CA ARG A 96 6.78 23.46 -11.30
C ARG A 96 7.67 22.37 -10.74
N GLN A 97 7.68 22.27 -9.43
CA GLN A 97 8.39 21.22 -8.71
C GLN A 97 7.39 20.35 -7.95
N LEU A 98 7.42 19.05 -8.20
CA LEU A 98 6.58 18.09 -7.49
C LEU A 98 6.96 18.06 -6.00
N VAL A 99 5.99 18.25 -5.12
CA VAL A 99 6.20 18.26 -3.66
C VAL A 99 5.42 17.18 -2.93
N SER A 100 4.35 16.67 -3.49
CA SER A 100 3.65 15.51 -2.93
C SER A 100 2.91 14.70 -4.00
N VAL A 101 2.78 13.42 -3.75
CA VAL A 101 1.99 12.47 -4.54
C VAL A 101 1.14 11.64 -3.59
N ARG A 102 -0.13 11.52 -3.89
CA ARG A 102 -1.05 10.69 -3.14
C ARG A 102 -1.89 9.85 -4.10
N LEU A 103 -1.81 8.53 -3.94
CA LEU A 103 -2.58 7.56 -4.69
C LEU A 103 -3.61 6.90 -3.78
N ARG A 104 -4.86 6.91 -4.19
CA ARG A 104 -5.95 6.22 -3.48
C ARG A 104 -6.59 5.19 -4.39
N LEU A 105 -6.78 4.00 -3.87
CA LEU A 105 -7.46 2.91 -4.54
C LEU A 105 -8.67 2.52 -3.71
N TYR A 106 -9.82 2.44 -4.34
CA TYR A 106 -11.08 2.15 -3.67
C TYR A 106 -11.62 0.81 -4.13
N THR A 107 -12.02 -0.02 -3.17
CA THR A 107 -12.78 -1.24 -3.44
C THR A 107 -14.17 -1.07 -2.88
N SER A 108 -15.20 -1.46 -3.62
CA SER A 108 -16.55 -1.57 -3.05
C SER A 108 -16.82 -3.01 -2.67
N ILE A 109 -17.09 -3.26 -1.40
CA ILE A 109 -17.53 -4.55 -0.90
C ILE A 109 -19.04 -4.46 -0.64
N VAL A 110 -19.81 -5.22 -1.40
CA VAL A 110 -21.24 -5.42 -1.09
C VAL A 110 -21.35 -6.59 -0.15
N SER A 111 -21.56 -6.33 1.12
CA SER A 111 -21.91 -7.36 2.08
C SER A 111 -23.42 -7.63 1.98
N SER A 112 -23.80 -8.68 1.27
CA SER A 112 -25.17 -9.19 1.35
C SER A 112 -25.29 -10.04 2.60
N THR A 113 -25.79 -9.46 3.68
CA THR A 113 -26.35 -10.27 4.76
C THR A 113 -27.65 -10.87 4.27
N THR A 114 -27.92 -12.13 4.62
CA THR A 114 -29.09 -12.94 4.24
C THR A 114 -30.43 -12.39 4.75
N ARG A 115 -30.57 -11.10 4.97
CA ARG A 115 -31.80 -10.44 5.37
C ARG A 115 -32.44 -9.71 4.19
N THR A 116 -33.70 -9.96 4.04
CA THR A 116 -34.57 -9.71 2.91
C THR A 116 -35.03 -8.27 2.70
N THR A 117 -34.35 -7.26 3.25
CA THR A 117 -34.72 -5.86 3.06
C THR A 117 -33.59 -5.09 2.34
N PRO A 118 -33.91 -4.24 1.34
CA PRO A 118 -32.93 -3.45 0.61
C PRO A 118 -32.12 -2.48 1.49
N GLU A 119 -32.58 -2.22 2.71
CA GLU A 119 -31.92 -1.31 3.65
C GLU A 119 -30.77 -1.98 4.42
N ASP A 120 -30.66 -3.32 4.37
CA ASP A 120 -29.64 -4.09 5.10
C ASP A 120 -28.37 -4.35 4.27
N SER A 121 -28.27 -3.87 3.03
CA SER A 121 -27.05 -3.96 2.25
C SER A 121 -26.08 -2.85 2.67
N GLN A 122 -25.14 -3.18 3.55
CA GLN A 122 -24.05 -2.26 3.88
C GLN A 122 -23.00 -2.29 2.77
N HIS A 123 -22.80 -1.15 2.11
CA HIS A 123 -21.68 -0.95 1.19
C HIS A 123 -20.44 -0.54 2.00
N TYR A 124 -19.45 -1.42 2.07
CA TYR A 124 -18.15 -1.08 2.63
C TYR A 124 -17.23 -0.65 1.49
N VAL A 125 -16.65 0.54 1.66
CA VAL A 125 -15.58 1.01 0.78
C VAL A 125 -14.28 0.90 1.55
N GLU A 126 -13.37 0.04 1.09
CA GLU A 126 -11.99 0.04 1.57
C GLU A 126 -11.18 1.01 0.72
N CYS A 127 -10.36 1.82 1.37
CA CYS A 127 -9.43 2.72 0.72
C CYS A 127 -7.99 2.31 1.05
N TYR A 128 -7.19 2.09 0.02
CA TYR A 128 -5.75 1.93 0.13
C TYR A 128 -5.09 3.25 -0.24
N LEU A 129 -4.31 3.79 0.68
CA LEU A 129 -3.65 5.08 0.51
C LEU A 129 -2.14 4.89 0.46
N PHE A 130 -1.52 5.44 -0.58
CA PHE A 130 -0.08 5.56 -0.71
C PHE A 130 0.25 7.04 -0.85
N ASP A 131 1.19 7.52 -0.07
CA ASP A 131 1.62 8.92 -0.13
C ASP A 131 3.14 9.06 -0.03
N LYS A 132 3.66 10.00 -0.78
CA LYS A 132 5.05 10.40 -0.78
C LYS A 132 5.13 11.93 -0.87
N ASN A 133 6.12 12.49 -0.22
CA ASN A 133 6.35 13.93 -0.24
C ASN A 133 7.85 14.25 -0.41
N SER A 134 8.18 15.54 -0.35
CA SER A 134 9.56 16.01 -0.52
C SER A 134 10.55 15.38 0.46
N ASP A 135 10.09 15.02 1.68
CA ASP A 135 10.95 14.37 2.69
C ASP A 135 11.33 12.94 2.29
N ASP A 136 10.48 12.27 1.50
CA ASP A 136 10.78 10.95 0.95
C ASP A 136 11.75 11.02 -0.25
N GLY A 137 11.84 12.16 -0.90
CA GLY A 137 12.70 12.43 -2.05
C GLY A 137 11.99 12.30 -3.39
N GLN A 138 12.58 12.94 -4.41
CA GLN A 138 12.03 12.99 -5.77
C GLN A 138 11.87 11.59 -6.38
N ALA A 139 12.86 10.72 -6.20
CA ALA A 139 12.84 9.36 -6.74
C ALA A 139 11.66 8.52 -6.19
N GLU A 140 11.35 8.68 -4.91
CA GLU A 140 10.23 7.97 -4.27
C GLU A 140 8.88 8.50 -4.73
N MET A 141 8.75 9.80 -4.96
CA MET A 141 7.55 10.39 -5.53
C MET A 141 7.32 9.92 -6.98
N GLU A 142 8.36 9.88 -7.80
CA GLU A 142 8.31 9.36 -9.17
C GLU A 142 7.95 7.88 -9.20
N ARG A 143 8.50 7.09 -8.29
CA ARG A 143 8.17 5.67 -8.14
C ARG A 143 6.69 5.45 -7.84
N LEU A 144 6.10 6.29 -6.98
CA LEU A 144 4.68 6.21 -6.70
C LEU A 144 3.81 6.57 -7.92
N LEU A 145 4.23 7.54 -8.73
CA LEU A 145 3.57 7.85 -10.00
C LEU A 145 3.62 6.66 -10.98
N GLU A 146 4.78 6.03 -11.11
CA GLU A 146 4.95 4.83 -11.94
C GLU A 146 4.10 3.67 -11.44
N PHE A 147 4.04 3.47 -10.13
CA PHE A 147 3.22 2.45 -9.50
C PHE A 147 1.73 2.67 -9.80
N GLY A 148 1.24 3.91 -9.67
CA GLY A 148 -0.13 4.27 -10.03
C GLY A 148 -0.44 4.02 -11.50
N ALA A 149 0.47 4.33 -12.40
CA ALA A 149 0.35 4.06 -13.82
C ALA A 149 0.30 2.54 -14.13
N ALA A 150 1.13 1.76 -13.45
CA ALA A 150 1.14 0.30 -13.61
C ALA A 150 -0.20 -0.33 -13.20
N LEU A 151 -0.80 0.15 -12.11
CA LEU A 151 -2.12 -0.30 -11.68
C LEU A 151 -3.23 0.07 -12.67
N SER A 152 -3.15 1.26 -13.27
CA SER A 152 -4.14 1.74 -14.24
C SER A 152 -4.16 0.94 -15.55
N ILE A 153 -3.00 0.55 -16.05
CA ILE A 153 -2.88 -0.27 -17.26
C ILE A 153 -3.56 -1.63 -17.06
N SER A 154 -3.41 -2.20 -15.88
CA SER A 154 -3.97 -3.50 -15.56
C SER A 154 -5.49 -3.49 -15.45
N ALA A 155 -6.09 -2.37 -15.08
CA ALA A 155 -7.55 -2.22 -14.99
C ALA A 155 -8.24 -2.09 -16.37
N SER A 156 -7.47 -1.85 -17.43
CA SER A 156 -7.98 -1.61 -18.79
C SER A 156 -8.06 -2.87 -19.68
N VAL A 157 -7.69 -4.02 -19.15
CA VAL A 157 -7.67 -5.29 -19.89
C VAL A 157 -8.86 -6.18 -19.54
#